data_9a5efa59d3f28ccfdfb8494e80c77c10
#
_entry.id   9a5efa59d3f28ccfdfb8494e80c77c10
#
_cell.length_a   1.000
_cell.length_b   1.000
_cell.length_c   1.000
_cell.angle_alpha   90.00
_cell.angle_beta   90.00
_cell.angle_gamma   90.00
#
_symmetry.space_group_name_H-M   'P 1'
#
loop_
_entity.id
_entity.type
_entity.pdbx_description
1 polymer ?
#
loop_
_entity_poly.entity_id
_entity_poly.type
_entity_poly.pdbx_seq_one_letter_code
_entity_poly.pdbx_strand_id
1 'polypeptide(L)'
;MAADGYPLLLLQKTFPQLLCIEFKWVDIHYSKANSQVLPIMWQIPKFMYAIFREHNTLKHIVDAYGIDTIISDNRFGLWHKKVKSIYITHQIGVIVSPKNKALNYLAYLLHKKIINRYDECWIPDFEGTDNLSGDLSHKYPLPENAYFVGILSRFQ
;
A
#
# COMPACT_ATOMS: atom_id res chain seq x y z
N MET A 1 0.04 -11.88 12.04
CA MET A 1 0.63 -11.15 10.89
C MET A 1 0.20 -11.83 9.59
N ALA A 2 0.11 -11.11 8.47
CA ALA A 2 -0.30 -11.69 7.19
C ALA A 2 0.69 -11.30 6.07
N ALA A 3 1.16 -12.25 5.29
CA ALA A 3 2.10 -12.04 4.19
C ALA A 3 2.01 -13.20 3.19
N ASP A 4 2.75 -13.12 2.10
CA ASP A 4 2.84 -14.14 1.06
C ASP A 4 4.31 -14.47 0.76
N GLY A 5 4.58 -15.71 0.30
CA GLY A 5 5.88 -16.14 -0.18
C GLY A 5 7.03 -15.95 0.82
N TYR A 6 8.16 -15.43 0.32
CA TYR A 6 9.36 -15.23 1.13
C TYR A 6 9.18 -14.32 2.36
N PRO A 7 8.47 -13.18 2.28
CA PRO A 7 8.11 -12.38 3.46
C PRO A 7 7.39 -13.18 4.56
N LEU A 8 6.50 -14.09 4.21
CA LEU A 8 5.82 -14.94 5.19
C LEU A 8 6.81 -15.84 5.94
N LEU A 9 7.72 -16.50 5.21
CA LEU A 9 8.77 -17.35 5.82
C LEU A 9 9.68 -16.55 6.74
N LEU A 10 10.05 -15.32 6.34
CA LEU A 10 10.86 -14.43 7.16
C LEU A 10 10.14 -14.04 8.45
N LEU A 11 8.85 -13.69 8.37
CA LEU A 11 8.04 -13.33 9.53
C LEU A 11 7.91 -14.50 10.51
N GLN A 12 7.62 -15.71 10.02
CA GLN A 12 7.52 -16.92 10.83
C GLN A 12 8.83 -17.24 11.54
N LYS A 13 9.97 -17.06 10.86
CA LYS A 13 11.30 -17.29 11.44
C LYS A 13 11.67 -16.23 12.48
N THR A 14 11.31 -14.97 12.22
CA THR A 14 11.69 -13.84 13.10
C THR A 14 10.78 -13.73 14.32
N PHE A 15 9.50 -14.07 14.16
CA PHE A 15 8.48 -13.95 15.20
C PHE A 15 7.69 -15.26 15.35
N PRO A 16 8.32 -16.36 15.79
CA PRO A 16 7.69 -17.68 15.85
C PRO A 16 6.51 -17.75 16.84
N GLN A 17 6.42 -16.82 17.79
CA GLN A 17 5.33 -16.70 18.77
C GLN A 17 4.06 -16.05 18.19
N LEU A 18 4.13 -15.44 17.01
CA LEU A 18 2.99 -14.72 16.43
C LEU A 18 2.29 -15.59 15.38
N LEU A 19 0.96 -15.53 15.37
CA LEU A 19 0.17 -16.17 14.31
C LEU A 19 0.48 -15.50 12.96
N CYS A 20 0.97 -16.29 12.03
CA CYS A 20 1.23 -15.86 10.66
C CYS A 20 0.26 -16.54 9.71
N ILE A 21 -0.47 -15.73 8.94
CA ILE A 21 -1.48 -16.17 7.97
C ILE A 21 -0.94 -15.96 6.57
N GLU A 22 -1.05 -16.97 5.70
CA GLU A 22 -0.77 -16.80 4.28
C GLU A 22 -1.84 -15.93 3.63
N PHE A 23 -1.41 -14.82 3.05
CA PHE A 23 -2.29 -13.86 2.39
C PHE A 23 -1.80 -13.59 0.97
N LYS A 24 -2.24 -14.43 0.02
CA LYS A 24 -1.74 -14.44 -1.36
C LYS A 24 -2.01 -13.13 -2.10
N TRP A 25 -0.94 -12.57 -2.65
CA TRP A 25 -1.00 -11.45 -3.59
C TRP A 25 -1.21 -11.93 -5.02
N VAL A 26 -1.78 -11.10 -5.86
CA VAL A 26 -1.82 -11.34 -7.30
C VAL A 26 -0.56 -10.77 -7.93
N ASP A 27 0.29 -11.62 -8.50
CA ASP A 27 1.51 -11.19 -9.17
C ASP A 27 1.21 -10.21 -10.30
N ILE A 28 1.74 -9.00 -10.15
CA ILE A 28 1.71 -7.96 -11.19
C ILE A 28 3.06 -8.00 -11.90
N HIS A 29 3.07 -8.48 -13.13
CA HIS A 29 4.28 -8.53 -13.93
C HIS A 29 4.56 -7.16 -14.56
N TYR A 30 5.66 -6.53 -14.16
CA TYR A 30 6.15 -5.32 -14.81
C TYR A 30 6.89 -5.68 -16.09
N SER A 31 6.40 -5.21 -17.23
CA SER A 31 7.11 -5.38 -18.52
C SER A 31 8.35 -4.50 -18.56
N LYS A 32 9.46 -5.03 -19.06
CA LYS A 32 10.71 -4.28 -19.31
C LYS A 32 10.67 -3.44 -20.59
N ALA A 33 9.50 -3.24 -21.22
CA ALA A 33 9.35 -2.47 -22.45
C ALA A 33 9.58 -0.97 -22.24
N ASN A 34 10.11 -0.29 -23.26
CA ASN A 34 10.42 1.15 -23.24
C ASN A 34 9.21 2.09 -23.04
N SER A 35 7.98 1.59 -23.19
CA SER A 35 6.74 2.28 -22.82
C SER A 35 5.94 1.40 -21.89
N GLN A 36 5.80 1.81 -20.62
CA GLN A 36 5.08 1.05 -19.59
C GLN A 36 3.59 1.40 -19.52
N VAL A 37 3.15 2.44 -20.24
CA VAL A 37 1.78 2.98 -20.11
C VAL A 37 0.74 1.98 -20.63
N LEU A 38 0.91 1.46 -21.85
CA LEU A 38 -0.03 0.49 -22.43
C LEU A 38 -0.10 -0.82 -21.63
N PRO A 39 1.03 -1.46 -21.25
CA PRO A 39 1.01 -2.65 -20.39
C PRO A 39 0.34 -2.43 -19.05
N ILE A 40 0.53 -1.26 -18.44
CA ILE A 40 -0.11 -0.90 -17.17
C ILE A 40 -1.63 -0.77 -17.33
N MET A 41 -2.10 -0.11 -18.40
CA MET A 41 -3.54 0.05 -18.67
C MET A 41 -4.24 -1.32 -18.83
N TRP A 42 -3.63 -2.27 -19.52
CA TRP A 42 -4.17 -3.63 -19.65
C TRP A 42 -4.20 -4.41 -18.33
N GLN A 43 -3.38 -4.04 -17.35
CA GLN A 43 -3.34 -4.68 -16.04
C GLN A 43 -4.32 -4.05 -15.03
N ILE A 44 -4.90 -2.87 -15.32
CA ILE A 44 -5.84 -2.20 -14.41
C ILE A 44 -7.00 -3.12 -13.99
N PRO A 45 -7.71 -3.84 -14.89
CA PRO A 45 -8.79 -4.72 -14.48
C PRO A 45 -8.32 -5.84 -13.54
N LYS A 46 -7.15 -6.42 -13.81
CA LYS A 46 -6.53 -7.46 -12.95
C LYS A 46 -6.17 -6.88 -11.58
N PHE A 47 -5.64 -5.67 -11.55
CA PHE A 47 -5.29 -4.97 -10.32
C PHE A 47 -6.53 -4.64 -9.48
N MET A 48 -7.59 -4.12 -10.11
CA MET A 48 -8.86 -3.86 -9.43
C MET A 48 -9.50 -5.14 -8.87
N TYR A 49 -9.44 -6.23 -9.63
CA TYR A 49 -9.89 -7.54 -9.16
C TYR A 49 -9.06 -8.03 -7.96
N ALA A 50 -7.74 -7.81 -7.98
CA ALA A 50 -6.87 -8.14 -6.86
C ALA A 50 -7.26 -7.39 -5.58
N ILE A 51 -7.46 -6.07 -5.68
CA ILE A 51 -7.91 -5.22 -4.57
C ILE A 51 -9.26 -5.72 -4.01
N PHE A 52 -10.21 -6.03 -4.89
CA PHE A 52 -11.52 -6.54 -4.48
C PHE A 52 -11.41 -7.89 -3.77
N ARG A 53 -10.60 -8.81 -4.29
CA ARG A 53 -10.36 -10.12 -3.68
C ARG A 53 -9.70 -9.99 -2.31
N GLU A 54 -8.69 -9.12 -2.18
CA GLU A 54 -8.07 -8.83 -0.89
C GLU A 54 -9.06 -8.31 0.12
N HIS A 55 -9.86 -7.34 -0.27
CA HIS A 55 -10.86 -6.74 0.60
C HIS A 55 -11.88 -7.77 1.11
N ASN A 56 -12.33 -8.70 0.25
CA ASN A 56 -13.23 -9.77 0.67
C ASN A 56 -12.54 -10.79 1.57
N THR A 57 -11.31 -11.20 1.27
CA THR A 57 -10.54 -12.11 2.12
C THR A 57 -10.30 -11.49 3.50
N LEU A 58 -9.98 -10.19 3.55
CA LEU A 58 -9.78 -9.46 4.79
C LEU A 58 -11.02 -9.50 5.70
N LYS A 59 -12.23 -9.34 5.15
CA LYS A 59 -13.48 -9.41 5.93
C LYS A 59 -13.60 -10.73 6.68
N HIS A 60 -13.33 -11.84 6.01
CA HIS A 60 -13.35 -13.15 6.64
C HIS A 60 -12.30 -13.30 7.73
N ILE A 61 -11.10 -12.73 7.52
CA ILE A 61 -10.03 -12.76 8.52
C ILE A 61 -10.41 -11.90 9.74
N VAL A 62 -10.94 -10.71 9.53
CA VAL A 62 -11.39 -9.84 10.63
C VAL A 62 -12.42 -10.53 11.50
N ASP A 63 -13.43 -11.14 10.87
CA ASP A 63 -14.50 -11.83 11.60
C ASP A 63 -14.00 -13.12 12.28
N ALA A 64 -13.12 -13.90 11.62
CA ALA A 64 -12.63 -15.18 12.15
C ALA A 64 -11.66 -15.02 13.32
N TYR A 65 -10.85 -13.95 13.32
CA TYR A 65 -9.79 -13.75 14.32
C TYR A 65 -10.08 -12.60 15.30
N GLY A 66 -11.24 -11.95 15.21
CA GLY A 66 -11.63 -10.85 16.11
C GLY A 66 -10.66 -9.67 16.04
N ILE A 67 -10.22 -9.30 14.84
CA ILE A 67 -9.25 -8.21 14.63
C ILE A 67 -9.92 -6.86 14.89
N ASP A 68 -9.29 -6.00 15.66
CA ASP A 68 -9.72 -4.63 15.97
C ASP A 68 -8.95 -3.57 15.18
N THR A 69 -7.74 -3.88 14.72
CA THR A 69 -6.86 -2.94 14.01
C THR A 69 -6.12 -3.64 12.88
N ILE A 70 -6.10 -2.99 11.71
CA ILE A 70 -5.39 -3.44 10.53
C ILE A 70 -4.28 -2.43 10.22
N ILE A 71 -3.05 -2.93 10.04
CA ILE A 71 -1.93 -2.13 9.53
C ILE A 71 -1.52 -2.73 8.19
N SER A 72 -1.66 -1.96 7.13
CA SER A 72 -1.41 -2.38 5.75
C SER A 72 -0.20 -1.68 5.18
N ASP A 73 0.86 -2.41 4.89
CA ASP A 73 2.04 -1.89 4.22
C ASP A 73 1.87 -2.00 2.70
N ASN A 74 1.60 -0.85 2.09
CA ASN A 74 1.49 -0.63 0.64
C ASN A 74 0.53 -1.58 -0.11
N ARG A 75 -0.54 -2.06 0.54
CA ARG A 75 -1.58 -2.92 -0.06
C ARG A 75 -2.92 -2.20 -0.05
N PHE A 76 -3.54 -2.08 -1.21
CA PHE A 76 -4.67 -1.17 -1.47
C PHE A 76 -6.05 -1.71 -1.06
N GLY A 77 -6.17 -3.01 -0.80
CA GLY A 77 -7.44 -3.68 -0.48
C GLY A 77 -7.70 -3.89 1.02
N LEU A 78 -6.73 -3.57 1.89
CA LEU A 78 -6.76 -3.95 3.30
C LEU A 78 -7.35 -2.87 4.22
N TRP A 79 -8.48 -2.34 3.86
CA TRP A 79 -9.26 -1.43 4.70
C TRP A 79 -10.58 -2.08 5.13
N HIS A 80 -11.15 -1.67 6.29
CA HIS A 80 -12.39 -2.24 6.80
C HIS A 80 -13.23 -1.20 7.57
N LYS A 81 -14.56 -1.19 7.35
CA LYS A 81 -15.44 -0.15 7.91
C LYS A 81 -15.70 -0.26 9.42
N LYS A 82 -15.49 -1.45 10.01
CA LYS A 82 -15.83 -1.72 11.40
C LYS A 82 -14.62 -1.74 12.34
N VAL A 83 -13.41 -1.76 11.78
CA VAL A 83 -12.17 -1.83 12.55
C VAL A 83 -11.20 -0.78 12.05
N LYS A 84 -10.33 -0.29 12.93
CA LYS A 84 -9.36 0.74 12.57
C LYS A 84 -8.42 0.22 11.48
N SER A 85 -8.28 0.97 10.40
CA SER A 85 -7.45 0.62 9.25
C SER A 85 -6.39 1.67 9.00
N ILE A 86 -5.13 1.27 9.08
CA ILE A 86 -3.96 2.14 8.91
C ILE A 86 -3.23 1.71 7.64
N TYR A 87 -2.93 2.67 6.77
CA TYR A 87 -2.17 2.46 5.55
C TYR A 87 -0.77 3.02 5.70
N ILE A 88 0.26 2.22 5.44
CA ILE A 88 1.65 2.68 5.43
C ILE A 88 2.10 2.78 3.98
N THR A 89 2.63 3.93 3.58
CA THR A 89 3.24 4.12 2.26
C THR A 89 4.17 5.31 2.24
N HIS A 90 5.27 5.20 1.51
CA HIS A 90 6.15 6.33 1.17
C HIS A 90 5.86 6.90 -0.22
N GLN A 91 4.80 6.44 -0.88
CA GLN A 91 4.41 6.85 -2.22
C GLN A 91 3.02 7.49 -2.24
N ILE A 92 2.92 8.78 -1.96
CA ILE A 92 1.67 9.53 -2.17
C ILE A 92 1.48 9.80 -3.66
N GLY A 93 2.56 10.18 -4.35
CA GLY A 93 2.59 10.40 -5.79
C GLY A 93 3.06 9.16 -6.56
N VAL A 94 2.15 8.53 -7.30
CA VAL A 94 2.49 7.38 -8.17
C VAL A 94 3.01 7.88 -9.51
N ILE A 95 4.25 7.57 -9.84
CA ILE A 95 4.87 7.94 -11.14
C ILE A 95 4.62 6.81 -12.14
N VAL A 96 3.61 7.00 -12.99
CA VAL A 96 3.26 6.06 -14.08
C VAL A 96 4.06 6.33 -15.35
N SER A 97 4.37 7.60 -15.61
CA SER A 97 5.13 8.02 -16.80
C SER A 97 6.05 9.20 -16.48
N PRO A 98 7.36 9.10 -16.73
CA PRO A 98 8.28 10.21 -16.53
C PRO A 98 7.95 11.45 -17.37
N LYS A 99 7.31 11.26 -18.52
CA LYS A 99 7.03 12.34 -19.52
C LYS A 99 5.62 12.90 -19.42
N ASN A 100 4.64 12.18 -18.85
CA ASN A 100 3.25 12.58 -18.84
C ASN A 100 2.79 12.99 -17.43
N LYS A 101 2.87 14.30 -17.15
CA LYS A 101 2.47 14.88 -15.86
C LYS A 101 0.96 14.71 -15.58
N ALA A 102 0.11 14.78 -16.60
CA ALA A 102 -1.35 14.62 -16.45
C ALA A 102 -1.70 13.19 -16.01
N LEU A 103 -1.03 12.17 -16.57
CA LEU A 103 -1.22 10.79 -16.19
C LEU A 103 -0.76 10.53 -14.75
N ASN A 104 0.37 11.11 -14.34
CA ASN A 104 0.85 11.01 -12.97
C ASN A 104 -0.10 11.70 -11.97
N TYR A 105 -0.67 12.84 -12.35
CA TYR A 105 -1.68 13.52 -11.53
C TYR A 105 -2.97 12.69 -11.39
N LEU A 106 -3.42 12.06 -12.46
CA LEU A 106 -4.57 11.15 -12.41
C LEU A 106 -4.29 9.95 -11.51
N ALA A 107 -3.09 9.35 -11.61
CA ALA A 107 -2.68 8.26 -10.75
C ALA A 107 -2.65 8.68 -9.28
N TYR A 108 -2.14 9.88 -8.97
CA TYR A 108 -2.20 10.45 -7.62
C TYR A 108 -3.65 10.60 -7.13
N LEU A 109 -4.58 11.12 -7.94
CA LEU A 109 -5.98 11.27 -7.55
C LEU A 109 -6.64 9.92 -7.24
N LEU A 110 -6.35 8.90 -8.04
CA LEU A 110 -6.84 7.54 -7.81
C LEU A 110 -6.25 6.95 -6.52
N HIS A 111 -4.95 7.14 -6.30
CA HIS A 111 -4.29 6.69 -5.07
C HIS A 111 -4.82 7.42 -3.83
N LYS A 112 -4.97 8.74 -3.90
CA LYS A 112 -5.61 9.54 -2.85
C LYS A 112 -7.00 9.01 -2.49
N LYS A 113 -7.81 8.61 -3.49
CA LYS A 113 -9.12 8.01 -3.25
C LYS A 113 -9.03 6.66 -2.53
N ILE A 114 -7.97 5.90 -2.75
CA ILE A 114 -7.71 4.66 -2.02
C ILE A 114 -7.29 4.95 -0.58
N ILE A 115 -6.35 5.87 -0.39
CA ILE A 115 -5.87 6.29 0.93
C ILE A 115 -7.02 6.78 1.82
N ASN A 116 -7.94 7.56 1.26
CA ASN A 116 -9.11 8.07 1.98
C ASN A 116 -10.14 6.98 2.40
N ARG A 117 -9.91 5.72 2.08
CA ARG A 117 -10.69 4.59 2.61
C ARG A 117 -10.17 4.06 3.94
N TYR A 118 -8.94 4.41 4.29
CA TYR A 118 -8.31 4.09 5.56
C TYR A 118 -8.59 5.20 6.57
N ASP A 119 -8.54 4.87 7.85
CA ASP A 119 -8.72 5.86 8.92
C ASP A 119 -7.47 6.74 9.05
N GLU A 120 -6.29 6.16 8.84
CA GLU A 120 -5.01 6.87 8.88
C GLU A 120 -4.09 6.40 7.74
N CYS A 121 -3.24 7.29 7.27
CA CYS A 121 -2.14 6.97 6.36
C CYS A 121 -0.81 7.44 6.97
N TRP A 122 0.06 6.52 7.29
CA TRP A 122 1.38 6.79 7.85
C TRP A 122 2.44 6.83 6.76
N ILE A 123 3.16 7.94 6.69
CA ILE A 123 4.26 8.10 5.75
C ILE A 123 5.57 7.95 6.53
N PRO A 124 6.35 6.87 6.31
CA PRO A 124 7.60 6.64 7.02
C PRO A 124 8.73 7.52 6.46
N ASP A 125 8.61 8.82 6.68
CA ASP A 125 9.55 9.85 6.27
C ASP A 125 9.42 11.08 7.17
N PHE A 126 10.26 12.10 6.95
CA PHE A 126 10.19 13.38 7.63
C PHE A 126 9.43 14.40 6.78
N GLU A 127 8.73 15.33 7.47
CA GLU A 127 8.01 16.44 6.87
C GLU A 127 8.97 17.54 6.50
N GLY A 128 9.74 17.66 5.65
CA GLY A 128 10.65 18.78 5.41
C GLY A 128 11.64 18.52 4.27
N THR A 129 12.67 19.33 4.23
CA THR A 129 13.72 19.24 3.21
C THR A 129 14.62 18.03 3.39
N ASP A 130 14.77 17.55 4.63
CA ASP A 130 15.64 16.41 4.97
C ASP A 130 14.89 15.06 4.86
N ASN A 131 13.99 14.98 3.87
CA ASN A 131 13.22 13.77 3.59
C ASN A 131 14.00 12.78 2.70
N LEU A 132 13.61 11.50 2.76
CA LEU A 132 14.22 10.41 2.00
C LEU A 132 13.41 10.02 0.75
N SER A 133 12.09 10.24 0.75
CA SER A 133 11.19 9.82 -0.33
C SER A 133 11.10 10.84 -1.48
N GLY A 134 11.57 12.06 -1.27
CA GLY A 134 11.56 13.12 -2.29
C GLY A 134 10.19 13.32 -2.92
N ASP A 135 10.14 13.41 -4.24
CA ASP A 135 8.91 13.61 -5.04
C ASP A 135 7.82 12.55 -4.80
N LEU A 136 8.16 11.38 -4.26
CA LEU A 136 7.18 10.31 -4.04
C LEU A 136 6.15 10.70 -2.97
N SER A 137 6.54 11.39 -1.91
CA SER A 137 5.61 11.82 -0.86
C SER A 137 5.43 13.34 -0.77
N HIS A 138 6.33 14.15 -1.37
CA HIS A 138 6.34 15.61 -1.19
C HIS A 138 5.84 16.40 -2.41
N LYS A 139 5.59 15.75 -3.55
CA LYS A 139 5.20 16.43 -4.80
C LYS A 139 3.77 16.90 -4.83
N TYR A 140 2.85 16.16 -4.21
CA TYR A 140 1.41 16.44 -4.24
C TYR A 140 0.89 16.71 -2.84
N PRO A 141 -0.24 17.45 -2.70
CA PRO A 141 -0.87 17.67 -1.41
C PRO A 141 -1.22 16.35 -0.71
N LEU A 142 -0.97 16.28 0.59
CA LEU A 142 -1.33 15.09 1.37
C LEU A 142 -2.85 14.93 1.47
N PRO A 143 -3.36 13.68 1.50
CA PRO A 143 -4.70 13.40 1.99
C PRO A 143 -4.86 13.88 3.44
N GLU A 144 -6.09 14.23 3.85
CA GLU A 144 -6.36 14.77 5.20
C GLU A 144 -6.03 13.80 6.33
N ASN A 145 -6.11 12.50 6.05
CA ASN A 145 -5.80 11.42 6.99
C ASN A 145 -4.34 10.93 6.90
N ALA A 146 -3.48 11.62 6.15
CA ALA A 146 -2.09 11.24 5.96
C ALA A 146 -1.13 12.17 6.69
N TYR A 147 -0.13 11.59 7.37
CA TYR A 147 0.89 12.34 8.08
C TYR A 147 2.22 11.58 8.16
N PHE A 148 3.29 12.34 8.34
CA PHE A 148 4.64 11.79 8.47
C PHE A 148 4.84 11.24 9.88
N VAL A 149 5.41 10.02 9.99
CA VAL A 149 5.66 9.33 11.27
C VAL A 149 7.15 9.17 11.58
N GLY A 150 8.02 9.78 10.78
CA GLY A 150 9.44 9.54 10.86
C GLY A 150 9.85 8.19 10.25
N ILE A 151 11.13 7.86 10.31
CA ILE A 151 11.68 6.65 9.71
C ILE A 151 11.30 5.42 10.54
N LEU A 152 10.62 4.47 9.91
CA LEU A 152 10.37 3.15 10.49
C LEU A 152 11.57 2.24 10.16
N SER A 153 12.49 2.11 11.11
CA SER A 153 13.65 1.23 10.97
C SER A 153 13.73 0.23 12.11
N ARG A 154 14.13 -1.00 11.81
CA ARG A 154 14.48 -2.01 12.81
C ARG A 154 15.93 -1.90 13.28
N PHE A 155 16.71 -1.06 12.63
CA PHE A 155 18.11 -0.78 13.00
C PHE A 155 18.13 0.49 13.83
N GLN A 156 18.43 0.36 15.10
CA GLN A 156 18.74 1.46 16.01
C GLN A 156 20.25 1.49 16.22
#